data_8c7449a55bed68228c6f1528a6044576
#
_entry.id   8c7449a55bed68228c6f1528a6044576
#
_cell.length_a   1.000
_cell.length_b   1.000
_cell.length_c   1.000
_cell.angle_alpha   90.00
_cell.angle_beta   90.00
_cell.angle_gamma   90.00
#
_symmetry.space_group_name_H-M   'P 1'
#
loop_
_entity.id
_entity.type
_entity.pdbx_description
1 polymer ?
#
loop_
_entity_poly.entity_id
_entity_poly.type
_entity_poly.pdbx_seq_one_letter_code
_entity_poly.pdbx_strand_id
1 'polypeptide(L)'
;MHLVPGRSNIDYSIDFNESLARHMNTVRRARTEDIPSILELLLQVDMVHHNGRPDLFKGNATKYNAEELVAIIENEKTPLFVCVDEENTVLAHMFCIIKQELNDSVITDIKTLYIDDICVDEKARGLGVGRTMFQFIKDYAKEEGFYNITLNVWCCNPDAMKFYEAMGMEPQKIGMEMLL
;
A
#
# COMPACT_ATOMS: atom_id res chain seq x y z
N MET A 1 37.96 50.88 16.24
CA MET A 1 38.43 49.57 15.83
C MET A 1 37.71 48.56 16.71
N HIS A 2 36.52 48.08 16.26
CA HIS A 2 35.69 47.16 17.03
C HIS A 2 35.73 45.79 16.31
N LEU A 3 36.31 44.83 17.00
CA LEU A 3 36.31 43.43 16.58
C LEU A 3 34.95 42.80 16.87
N VAL A 4 34.32 42.22 15.85
CA VAL A 4 33.10 41.39 15.93
C VAL A 4 33.54 39.95 16.15
N PRO A 5 33.01 39.23 17.14
CA PRO A 5 33.35 37.81 17.35
C PRO A 5 32.68 36.92 16.29
N GLY A 6 33.46 35.93 15.83
CA GLY A 6 33.10 35.00 14.78
C GLY A 6 31.88 34.14 15.13
N ARG A 7 31.02 33.91 14.13
CA ARG A 7 29.96 32.91 14.15
C ARG A 7 30.62 31.53 14.05
N SER A 8 30.36 30.69 15.04
CA SER A 8 30.65 29.27 14.98
C SER A 8 29.75 28.64 13.92
N ASN A 9 30.36 28.07 12.88
CA ASN A 9 29.68 27.17 11.95
C ASN A 9 29.27 25.91 12.71
N ILE A 10 27.98 25.77 12.99
CA ILE A 10 27.39 24.51 13.42
C ILE A 10 27.23 23.70 12.13
N ASP A 11 27.98 22.61 12.03
CA ASP A 11 27.91 21.66 10.91
C ASP A 11 26.68 20.79 11.05
N TYR A 12 25.63 21.10 10.27
CA TYR A 12 24.38 20.36 10.24
C TYR A 12 24.43 19.10 9.35
N SER A 13 25.58 18.75 8.80
CA SER A 13 25.71 17.68 7.81
C SER A 13 25.77 16.26 8.40
N ILE A 14 26.00 16.10 9.70
CA ILE A 14 26.19 14.80 10.35
C ILE A 14 24.86 14.18 10.80
N ASP A 15 23.90 14.99 11.26
CA ASP A 15 22.62 14.49 11.79
C ASP A 15 21.62 14.03 10.71
N PHE A 16 21.73 14.54 9.47
CA PHE A 16 20.80 14.20 8.40
C PHE A 16 21.05 12.82 7.79
N ASN A 17 22.29 12.39 7.72
CA ASN A 17 22.68 11.08 7.17
C ASN A 17 22.45 9.91 8.15
N GLU A 18 22.61 10.13 9.45
CA GLU A 18 22.32 9.10 10.47
C GLU A 18 20.82 8.89 10.70
N SER A 19 19.98 9.92 10.49
CA SER A 19 18.53 9.80 10.55
C SER A 19 17.94 9.09 9.33
N LEU A 20 18.54 9.23 8.14
CA LEU A 20 18.16 8.53 6.91
C LEU A 20 18.56 7.05 6.90
N ALA A 21 19.62 6.68 7.64
CA ALA A 21 20.07 5.29 7.75
C ALA A 21 19.19 4.43 8.67
N ARG A 22 18.26 5.02 9.41
CA ARG A 22 17.55 4.34 10.49
C ARG A 22 16.30 3.55 10.11
N HIS A 23 15.80 3.62 8.86
CA HIS A 23 14.62 2.81 8.47
C HIS A 23 14.64 2.56 6.95
N MET A 24 15.50 1.67 6.50
CA MET A 24 15.42 1.17 5.11
C MET A 24 14.37 0.07 5.04
N ASN A 25 13.09 0.48 4.98
CA ASN A 25 12.02 -0.46 4.71
C ASN A 25 12.17 -1.04 3.29
N THR A 26 12.11 -2.36 3.18
CA THR A 26 12.22 -3.08 1.91
C THR A 26 10.87 -3.62 1.49
N VAL A 27 10.51 -3.44 0.22
CA VAL A 27 9.31 -4.07 -0.35
C VAL A 27 9.74 -5.28 -1.18
N ARG A 28 9.08 -6.41 -0.95
CA ARG A 28 9.32 -7.68 -1.64
C ARG A 28 8.05 -8.47 -1.84
N ARG A 29 8.10 -9.49 -2.69
CA ARG A 29 7.02 -10.49 -2.76
C ARG A 29 6.82 -11.16 -1.40
N ALA A 30 5.55 -11.35 -1.04
CA ALA A 30 5.19 -12.08 0.16
C ALA A 30 5.64 -13.56 0.07
N ARG A 31 5.90 -14.15 1.22
CA ARG A 31 6.26 -15.55 1.40
C ARG A 31 5.30 -16.20 2.38
N THR A 32 5.29 -17.51 2.43
CA THR A 32 4.41 -18.25 3.36
C THR A 32 4.68 -17.93 4.82
N GLU A 33 5.92 -17.57 5.18
CA GLU A 33 6.28 -17.15 6.53
C GLU A 33 5.62 -15.83 6.95
N ASP A 34 5.21 -14.99 5.99
CA ASP A 34 4.56 -13.70 6.26
C ASP A 34 3.06 -13.84 6.58
N ILE A 35 2.46 -15.01 6.33
CA ILE A 35 1.01 -15.25 6.46
C ILE A 35 0.45 -14.82 7.82
N PRO A 36 1.06 -15.15 8.97
CA PRO A 36 0.53 -14.71 10.26
C PRO A 36 0.40 -13.18 10.36
N SER A 37 1.42 -12.44 9.95
CA SER A 37 1.41 -10.97 9.98
C SER A 37 0.42 -10.38 8.95
N ILE A 38 0.28 -11.00 7.78
CA ILE A 38 -0.70 -10.59 6.77
C ILE A 38 -2.13 -10.76 7.30
N LEU A 39 -2.43 -11.84 8.02
CA LEU A 39 -3.75 -12.05 8.64
C LEU A 39 -4.07 -10.99 9.71
N GLU A 40 -3.07 -10.57 10.51
CA GLU A 40 -3.24 -9.48 11.48
C GLU A 40 -3.55 -8.14 10.77
N LEU A 41 -2.87 -7.85 9.67
CA LEU A 41 -3.12 -6.64 8.88
C LEU A 41 -4.47 -6.69 8.16
N LEU A 42 -4.90 -7.86 7.66
CA LEU A 42 -6.24 -8.03 7.08
C LEU A 42 -7.34 -7.75 8.11
N LEU A 43 -7.15 -8.17 9.36
CA LEU A 43 -8.07 -7.85 10.43
C LEU A 43 -8.14 -6.34 10.70
N GLN A 44 -6.99 -5.64 10.68
CA GLN A 44 -6.95 -4.18 10.87
C GLN A 44 -7.72 -3.44 9.77
N VAL A 45 -7.52 -3.80 8.49
CA VAL A 45 -8.22 -3.13 7.37
C VAL A 45 -9.71 -3.45 7.35
N ASP A 46 -10.10 -4.68 7.70
CA ASP A 46 -11.50 -5.06 7.82
C ASP A 46 -12.22 -4.21 8.88
N MET A 47 -11.59 -3.99 10.03
CA MET A 47 -12.14 -3.13 11.09
C MET A 47 -12.29 -1.67 10.65
N VAL A 48 -11.41 -1.15 9.79
CA VAL A 48 -11.58 0.19 9.20
C VAL A 48 -12.85 0.24 8.35
N HIS A 49 -13.09 -0.77 7.51
CA HIS A 49 -14.29 -0.88 6.68
C HIS A 49 -15.56 -1.06 7.54
N HIS A 50 -15.51 -1.97 8.52
CA HIS A 50 -16.63 -2.20 9.45
C HIS A 50 -17.00 -0.93 10.20
N ASN A 51 -16.05 -0.19 10.74
CA ASN A 51 -16.31 1.04 11.48
C ASN A 51 -16.91 2.13 10.57
N GLY A 52 -16.57 2.16 9.28
CA GLY A 52 -17.13 3.07 8.30
C GLY A 52 -18.53 2.68 7.79
N ARG A 53 -18.76 1.39 7.60
CA ARG A 53 -20.01 0.82 7.03
C ARG A 53 -20.35 -0.52 7.71
N PRO A 54 -20.80 -0.50 8.98
CA PRO A 54 -21.14 -1.72 9.73
C PRO A 54 -22.35 -2.47 9.15
N ASP A 55 -23.13 -1.80 8.31
CA ASP A 55 -24.23 -2.38 7.53
C ASP A 55 -23.74 -3.28 6.38
N LEU A 56 -22.54 -3.06 5.85
CA LEU A 56 -21.95 -3.80 4.73
C LEU A 56 -20.87 -4.79 5.18
N PHE A 57 -20.06 -4.43 6.16
CA PHE A 57 -18.90 -5.21 6.57
C PHE A 57 -19.11 -5.88 7.91
N LYS A 58 -18.80 -7.18 8.00
CA LYS A 58 -18.77 -7.91 9.26
C LYS A 58 -17.55 -7.45 10.07
N GLY A 59 -17.71 -7.21 11.37
CA GLY A 59 -16.55 -6.95 12.23
C GLY A 59 -15.81 -8.22 12.61
N ASN A 60 -14.50 -8.08 12.90
CA ASN A 60 -13.61 -9.19 13.28
C ASN A 60 -13.59 -10.35 12.26
N ALA A 61 -13.66 -10.03 10.98
CA ALA A 61 -13.51 -10.96 9.87
C ALA A 61 -12.18 -10.71 9.15
N THR A 62 -11.74 -11.65 8.33
CA THR A 62 -10.64 -11.48 7.40
C THR A 62 -11.09 -11.87 6.00
N LYS A 63 -10.63 -11.15 5.00
CA LYS A 63 -10.96 -11.39 3.59
C LYS A 63 -10.50 -12.77 3.13
N TYR A 64 -9.38 -13.26 3.67
CA TYR A 64 -8.75 -14.52 3.31
C TYR A 64 -8.35 -15.30 4.57
N ASN A 65 -8.33 -16.63 4.47
CA ASN A 65 -7.72 -17.52 5.45
C ASN A 65 -6.29 -17.91 5.04
N ALA A 66 -5.58 -18.66 5.88
CA ALA A 66 -4.18 -19.03 5.64
C ALA A 66 -3.99 -19.89 4.37
N GLU A 67 -4.91 -20.81 4.07
CA GLU A 67 -4.83 -21.68 2.90
C GLU A 67 -5.03 -20.88 1.60
N GLU A 68 -5.98 -19.94 1.62
CA GLU A 68 -6.22 -19.03 0.49
C GLU A 68 -5.01 -18.11 0.26
N LEU A 69 -4.32 -17.66 1.32
CA LEU A 69 -3.11 -16.85 1.20
C LEU A 69 -1.96 -17.62 0.57
N VAL A 70 -1.79 -18.91 0.88
CA VAL A 70 -0.80 -19.76 0.18
C VAL A 70 -1.07 -19.77 -1.32
N ALA A 71 -2.32 -20.03 -1.73
CA ALA A 71 -2.69 -20.05 -3.14
C ALA A 71 -2.49 -18.69 -3.84
N ILE A 72 -2.75 -17.56 -3.14
CA ILE A 72 -2.52 -16.21 -3.65
C ILE A 72 -1.02 -15.95 -3.84
N ILE A 73 -0.18 -16.34 -2.87
CA ILE A 73 1.27 -16.15 -2.92
C ILE A 73 1.90 -16.89 -4.10
N GLU A 74 1.41 -18.10 -4.39
CA GLU A 74 1.89 -18.95 -5.49
C GLU A 74 1.37 -18.53 -6.87
N ASN A 75 0.36 -17.66 -6.94
CA ASN A 75 -0.27 -17.27 -8.19
C ASN A 75 0.36 -15.99 -8.76
N GLU A 76 0.99 -16.10 -9.92
CA GLU A 76 1.61 -14.97 -10.62
C GLU A 76 0.60 -13.88 -11.08
N LYS A 77 -0.69 -14.22 -11.20
CA LYS A 77 -1.73 -13.24 -11.58
C LYS A 77 -2.25 -12.43 -10.40
N THR A 78 -1.91 -12.82 -9.18
CA THR A 78 -2.31 -12.14 -7.95
C THR A 78 -1.08 -11.77 -7.10
N PRO A 79 -0.17 -10.91 -7.62
CA PRO A 79 1.04 -10.57 -6.90
C PRO A 79 0.73 -9.93 -5.55
N LEU A 80 1.28 -10.53 -4.49
CA LEU A 80 1.18 -10.05 -3.12
C LEU A 80 2.55 -9.54 -2.66
N PHE A 81 2.59 -8.30 -2.18
CA PHE A 81 3.81 -7.66 -1.69
C PHE A 81 3.69 -7.33 -0.20
N VAL A 82 4.81 -7.36 0.49
CA VAL A 82 4.96 -6.89 1.87
C VAL A 82 6.06 -5.86 1.96
N CYS A 83 5.88 -4.89 2.85
CA CYS A 83 6.93 -3.99 3.29
C CYS A 83 7.45 -4.49 4.64
N VAL A 84 8.75 -4.65 4.74
CA VAL A 84 9.42 -5.16 5.95
C VAL A 84 10.49 -4.18 6.42
N ASP A 85 10.75 -4.16 7.73
CA ASP A 85 11.89 -3.46 8.32
C ASP A 85 13.20 -4.27 8.23
N GLU A 86 14.24 -3.79 8.88
CA GLU A 86 15.57 -4.41 8.92
C GLU A 86 15.57 -5.78 9.65
N GLU A 87 14.63 -6.00 10.58
CA GLU A 87 14.43 -7.25 11.29
C GLU A 87 13.49 -8.22 10.55
N ASN A 88 13.08 -7.86 9.31
CA ASN A 88 12.11 -8.59 8.50
C ASN A 88 10.69 -8.66 9.12
N THR A 89 10.35 -7.69 9.99
CA THR A 89 8.99 -7.54 10.52
C THR A 89 8.09 -6.96 9.42
N VAL A 90 6.94 -7.57 9.17
CA VAL A 90 5.97 -7.07 8.18
C VAL A 90 5.26 -5.85 8.72
N LEU A 91 5.43 -4.72 8.04
CA LEU A 91 4.83 -3.41 8.37
C LEU A 91 3.61 -3.08 7.51
N ALA A 92 3.49 -3.70 6.33
CA ALA A 92 2.38 -3.49 5.40
C ALA A 92 2.26 -4.65 4.43
N HIS A 93 1.05 -4.83 3.88
CA HIS A 93 0.82 -5.67 2.71
C HIS A 93 0.15 -4.89 1.58
N MET A 94 0.27 -5.41 0.35
CA MET A 94 -0.46 -4.95 -0.82
C MET A 94 -0.83 -6.14 -1.69
N PHE A 95 -2.12 -6.42 -1.82
CA PHE A 95 -2.67 -7.41 -2.74
C PHE A 95 -2.90 -6.75 -4.10
N CYS A 96 -2.42 -7.38 -5.14
CA CYS A 96 -2.64 -6.93 -6.51
C CYS A 96 -3.28 -8.02 -7.36
N ILE A 97 -3.97 -7.61 -8.42
CA ILE A 97 -4.54 -8.49 -9.43
C ILE A 97 -4.15 -7.95 -10.80
N ILE A 98 -3.57 -8.82 -11.64
CA ILE A 98 -3.29 -8.48 -13.03
C ILE A 98 -4.58 -8.66 -13.83
N LYS A 99 -5.09 -7.56 -14.40
CA LYS A 99 -6.30 -7.54 -15.23
C LYS A 99 -5.95 -7.20 -16.66
N GLN A 100 -6.39 -8.05 -17.59
CA GLN A 100 -6.27 -7.83 -19.02
C GLN A 100 -7.33 -8.65 -19.73
N GLU A 101 -8.16 -7.96 -20.53
CA GLU A 101 -9.13 -8.60 -21.42
C GLU A 101 -8.59 -8.51 -22.84
N LEU A 102 -8.29 -9.67 -23.42
CA LEU A 102 -7.76 -9.75 -24.79
C LEU A 102 -8.87 -10.01 -25.80
N ASN A 103 -8.84 -9.27 -26.90
CA ASN A 103 -9.80 -9.40 -28.00
C ASN A 103 -11.26 -9.18 -27.56
N ASP A 104 -11.52 -8.36 -26.53
CA ASP A 104 -12.85 -7.95 -26.15
C ASP A 104 -13.44 -7.02 -27.23
N SER A 105 -14.77 -7.07 -27.41
CA SER A 105 -15.45 -6.27 -28.46
C SER A 105 -15.57 -4.78 -28.13
N VAL A 106 -15.35 -4.38 -26.86
CA VAL A 106 -15.58 -3.00 -26.38
C VAL A 106 -14.33 -2.44 -25.68
N ILE A 107 -13.64 -3.28 -24.90
CA ILE A 107 -12.50 -2.87 -24.06
C ILE A 107 -11.20 -3.16 -24.81
N THR A 108 -10.25 -2.22 -24.76
CA THR A 108 -8.91 -2.39 -25.36
C THR A 108 -8.06 -3.36 -24.55
N ASP A 109 -7.07 -4.00 -25.21
CA ASP A 109 -6.18 -5.03 -24.63
C ASP A 109 -5.17 -4.49 -23.60
N ILE A 110 -5.50 -3.41 -22.89
CA ILE A 110 -4.59 -2.84 -21.89
C ILE A 110 -4.39 -3.77 -20.70
N LYS A 111 -3.15 -3.81 -20.20
CA LYS A 111 -2.77 -4.54 -18.99
C LYS A 111 -2.85 -3.59 -17.80
N THR A 112 -3.75 -3.87 -16.86
CA THR A 112 -3.98 -3.07 -15.65
C THR A 112 -3.49 -3.81 -14.42
N LEU A 113 -2.76 -3.12 -13.55
CA LEU A 113 -2.47 -3.59 -12.20
C LEU A 113 -3.54 -3.05 -11.25
N TYR A 114 -4.40 -3.93 -10.74
CA TYR A 114 -5.44 -3.57 -9.79
C TYR A 114 -4.95 -3.83 -8.37
N ILE A 115 -4.88 -2.79 -7.53
CA ILE A 115 -4.65 -2.91 -6.09
C ILE A 115 -5.98 -3.30 -5.45
N ASP A 116 -6.05 -4.54 -4.96
CA ASP A 116 -7.25 -5.13 -4.38
C ASP A 116 -7.38 -4.82 -2.89
N ASP A 117 -6.24 -4.75 -2.19
CA ASP A 117 -6.15 -4.39 -0.79
C ASP A 117 -4.76 -3.83 -0.45
N ILE A 118 -4.71 -2.87 0.45
CA ILE A 118 -3.47 -2.35 1.04
C ILE A 118 -3.71 -1.98 2.49
N CYS A 119 -2.86 -2.48 3.38
CA CYS A 119 -2.87 -2.11 4.78
C CYS A 119 -1.46 -1.80 5.27
N VAL A 120 -1.33 -0.71 6.01
CA VAL A 120 -0.15 -0.37 6.80
C VAL A 120 -0.50 -0.59 8.27
N ASP A 121 0.33 -1.36 8.98
CA ASP A 121 0.18 -1.57 10.42
C ASP A 121 -0.03 -0.23 11.12
N GLU A 122 -1.01 -0.16 12.00
CA GLU A 122 -1.36 1.09 12.70
C GLU A 122 -0.17 1.70 13.45
N LYS A 123 0.75 0.86 13.98
CA LYS A 123 1.98 1.29 14.66
C LYS A 123 3.04 1.85 13.70
N ALA A 124 2.95 1.51 12.42
CA ALA A 124 3.86 1.98 11.37
C ALA A 124 3.28 3.12 10.52
N ARG A 125 2.05 3.57 10.80
CA ARG A 125 1.45 4.72 10.12
C ARG A 125 2.22 6.00 10.44
N GLY A 126 2.26 6.92 9.48
CA GLY A 126 3.03 8.17 9.61
C GLY A 126 4.53 8.05 9.39
N LEU A 127 5.08 6.82 9.31
CA LEU A 127 6.51 6.56 9.11
C LEU A 127 6.92 6.43 7.63
N GLY A 128 6.04 6.77 6.70
CA GLY A 128 6.33 6.73 5.26
C GLY A 128 6.14 5.37 4.58
N VAL A 129 5.79 4.30 5.32
CA VAL A 129 5.63 2.93 4.80
C VAL A 129 4.68 2.85 3.61
N GLY A 130 3.51 3.49 3.68
CA GLY A 130 2.54 3.53 2.58
C GLY A 130 3.11 4.19 1.32
N ARG A 131 3.89 5.26 1.48
CA ARG A 131 4.56 5.94 0.36
C ARG A 131 5.63 5.04 -0.28
N THR A 132 6.41 4.33 0.53
CA THR A 132 7.40 3.35 0.06
C THR A 132 6.73 2.24 -0.76
N MET A 133 5.65 1.66 -0.24
CA MET A 133 4.84 0.64 -0.96
C MET A 133 4.32 1.18 -2.29
N PHE A 134 3.76 2.39 -2.28
CA PHE A 134 3.16 2.98 -3.48
C PHE A 134 4.21 3.36 -4.54
N GLN A 135 5.38 3.82 -4.12
CA GLN A 135 6.48 4.08 -5.05
C GLN A 135 6.98 2.77 -5.69
N PHE A 136 7.19 1.74 -4.88
CA PHE A 136 7.57 0.41 -5.37
C PHE A 136 6.58 -0.11 -6.42
N ILE A 137 5.27 -0.07 -6.15
CA ILE A 137 4.28 -0.61 -7.08
C ILE A 137 4.19 0.20 -8.38
N LYS A 138 4.46 1.52 -8.34
CA LYS A 138 4.57 2.35 -9.55
C LYS A 138 5.76 1.93 -10.42
N ASP A 139 6.90 1.66 -9.81
CA ASP A 139 8.10 1.25 -10.53
C ASP A 139 7.94 -0.17 -11.07
N TYR A 140 7.44 -1.11 -10.27
CA TYR A 140 7.06 -2.46 -10.71
C TYR A 140 6.08 -2.43 -11.89
N ALA A 141 5.03 -1.62 -11.83
CA ALA A 141 4.04 -1.55 -12.89
C ALA A 141 4.64 -1.02 -14.22
N LYS A 142 5.57 -0.08 -14.16
CA LYS A 142 6.29 0.43 -15.34
C LYS A 142 7.22 -0.63 -15.93
N GLU A 143 8.00 -1.31 -15.11
CA GLU A 143 8.94 -2.36 -15.53
C GLU A 143 8.21 -3.53 -16.18
N GLU A 144 7.06 -3.92 -15.64
CA GLU A 144 6.20 -5.01 -16.13
C GLU A 144 5.28 -4.59 -17.31
N GLY A 145 5.36 -3.34 -17.77
CA GLY A 145 4.61 -2.84 -18.92
C GLY A 145 3.11 -2.70 -18.70
N PHE A 146 2.67 -2.43 -17.47
CA PHE A 146 1.28 -2.09 -17.20
C PHE A 146 0.94 -0.70 -17.76
N TYR A 147 -0.27 -0.57 -18.33
CA TYR A 147 -0.79 0.70 -18.80
C TYR A 147 -1.15 1.64 -17.65
N ASN A 148 -1.76 1.10 -16.61
CA ASN A 148 -2.20 1.86 -15.44
C ASN A 148 -2.22 1.01 -14.17
N ILE A 149 -2.34 1.72 -13.03
CA ILE A 149 -2.67 1.16 -11.71
C ILE A 149 -4.06 1.67 -11.35
N THR A 150 -4.94 0.78 -10.90
CA THR A 150 -6.29 1.14 -10.43
C THR A 150 -6.59 0.53 -9.07
N LEU A 151 -7.51 1.13 -8.33
CA LEU A 151 -8.05 0.62 -7.07
C LEU A 151 -9.47 1.12 -6.86
N ASN A 152 -10.15 0.59 -5.86
CA ASN A 152 -11.37 1.17 -5.32
C ASN A 152 -11.13 1.66 -3.89
N VAL A 153 -11.65 2.84 -3.57
CA VAL A 153 -11.60 3.39 -2.21
C VAL A 153 -13.03 3.72 -1.75
N TRP A 154 -13.35 3.33 -0.52
CA TRP A 154 -14.65 3.62 0.06
C TRP A 154 -14.76 5.09 0.48
N CYS A 155 -15.87 5.76 0.16
CA CYS A 155 -16.12 7.15 0.53
C CYS A 155 -16.07 7.38 2.06
N CYS A 156 -16.34 6.34 2.85
CA CYS A 156 -16.23 6.38 4.31
C CYS A 156 -14.78 6.32 4.83
N ASN A 157 -13.78 6.19 3.94
CA ASN A 157 -12.37 6.24 4.29
C ASN A 157 -11.68 7.47 3.64
N PRO A 158 -11.94 8.69 4.15
CA PRO A 158 -11.41 9.93 3.56
C PRO A 158 -9.88 10.03 3.65
N ASP A 159 -9.24 9.38 4.61
CA ASP A 159 -7.78 9.43 4.76
C ASP A 159 -7.09 8.60 3.69
N ALA A 160 -7.64 7.43 3.33
CA ALA A 160 -7.16 6.66 2.18
C ALA A 160 -7.35 7.45 0.86
N MET A 161 -8.49 8.13 0.67
CA MET A 161 -8.74 8.97 -0.50
C MET A 161 -7.65 10.03 -0.64
N LYS A 162 -7.39 10.82 0.42
CA LYS A 162 -6.34 11.86 0.43
C LYS A 162 -4.96 11.28 0.16
N PHE A 163 -4.67 10.08 0.70
CA PHE A 163 -3.40 9.41 0.45
C PHE A 163 -3.23 9.10 -1.04
N TYR A 164 -4.23 8.50 -1.70
CA TYR A 164 -4.14 8.17 -3.13
C TYR A 164 -4.05 9.41 -4.01
N GLU A 165 -4.81 10.47 -3.71
CA GLU A 165 -4.69 11.76 -4.39
C GLU A 165 -3.28 12.34 -4.26
N ALA A 166 -2.68 12.29 -3.06
CA ALA A 166 -1.30 12.73 -2.82
C ALA A 166 -0.25 11.86 -3.54
N MET A 167 -0.59 10.61 -3.89
CA MET A 167 0.24 9.73 -4.73
C MET A 167 0.05 9.96 -6.24
N GLY A 168 -0.84 10.87 -6.63
CA GLY A 168 -1.12 11.24 -8.02
C GLY A 168 -2.19 10.40 -8.70
N MET A 169 -3.06 9.74 -7.93
CA MET A 169 -4.24 9.08 -8.49
C MET A 169 -5.40 10.05 -8.66
N GLU A 170 -6.21 9.82 -9.68
CA GLU A 170 -7.42 10.58 -9.97
C GLU A 170 -8.63 9.63 -10.07
N PRO A 171 -9.85 10.10 -9.72
CA PRO A 171 -11.05 9.29 -9.88
C PRO A 171 -11.28 8.87 -11.34
N GLN A 172 -11.37 7.56 -11.60
CA GLN A 172 -11.66 7.00 -12.92
C GLN A 172 -13.16 6.77 -13.14
N LYS A 173 -13.86 6.33 -12.09
CA LYS A 173 -15.31 6.06 -12.11
C LYS A 173 -15.87 6.30 -10.71
N ILE A 174 -17.16 6.52 -10.62
CA ILE A 174 -17.88 6.74 -9.37
C ILE A 174 -18.93 5.64 -9.21
N GLY A 175 -18.90 4.92 -8.08
CA GLY A 175 -19.98 4.04 -7.66
C GLY A 175 -21.06 4.84 -6.96
N MET A 176 -22.32 4.60 -7.30
CA MET A 176 -23.49 5.25 -6.71
C MET A 176 -24.33 4.21 -5.96
N GLU A 177 -24.90 4.59 -4.82
CA GLU A 177 -25.75 3.74 -3.99
C GLU A 177 -27.06 4.47 -3.67
N MET A 178 -28.15 3.73 -3.59
CA MET A 178 -29.44 4.19 -3.06
C MET A 178 -29.93 3.16 -2.03
N LEU A 179 -30.05 3.58 -0.79
CA LEU A 179 -30.69 2.74 0.26
C LEU A 179 -32.21 2.77 0.07
N LEU A 180 -32.88 1.61 0.23
CA LEU A 180 -34.32 1.43 0.05
C LEU A 180 -35.01 1.20 1.40
#